data_1df4203e81f585c7d46bfd356aaecc8a
#
_entry.id   1df4203e81f585c7d46bfd356aaecc8a
#
_cell.length_a   1.000
_cell.length_b   1.000
_cell.length_c   1.000
_cell.angle_alpha   90.00
_cell.angle_beta   90.00
_cell.angle_gamma   90.00
#
_symmetry.space_group_name_H-M   'P 1'
#
loop_
_entity.id
_entity.type
_entity.pdbx_description
1 polymer ?
#
loop_
_entity_poly.entity_id
_entity_poly.type
_entity_poly.pdbx_seq_one_letter_code
_entity_poly.pdbx_strand_id
1 'polypeptide(L)'
;MRPLAEYSSTFDLAPETSVPALYEGPIAWAASRRYLDDLALAIAKSGSNLHFMGLGGDELFDYMPGTVRSLWLESAPRALGIIRHLQTSRRIKGRTLLRAALRGDSYQQTLERVSLAMQQRTKADASDRYSWVPPMEIPHWFSDEGRALVIEKFSTIAAHPPAPLGNDPLAQQTIESITFQGGVLRQLSEVYAASGIDWQAPLTDIEVLRAVLRSRASARFHPDNDKPLLAAAVGSAAPHDFYHKRRRGDFTTDVHVEHGKRRRALFDELSESALADLGIVDHAAMRAAVYEPSSTDLGLFDAEHIVTAERWLRSVEQITGRN
;
A
#
# COMPACT_ATOMS: atom_id res chain seq x y z
N MET A 1 13.65 0.36 -25.49
CA MET A 1 13.39 0.10 -24.06
C MET A 1 14.56 -0.72 -23.55
N ARG A 2 15.32 -0.24 -22.56
CA ARG A 2 16.43 -1.02 -21.98
C ARG A 2 15.86 -2.18 -21.15
N PRO A 3 16.51 -3.34 -21.12
CA PRO A 3 16.05 -4.43 -20.28
C PRO A 3 16.10 -4.06 -18.80
N LEU A 4 15.13 -4.52 -18.01
CA LEU A 4 15.03 -4.29 -16.55
C LEU A 4 16.32 -4.67 -15.78
N ALA A 5 17.13 -5.57 -16.31
CA ALA A 5 18.42 -5.98 -15.73
C ALA A 5 19.49 -4.87 -15.68
N GLU A 6 19.28 -3.73 -16.34
CA GLU A 6 20.18 -2.57 -16.30
C GLU A 6 19.87 -1.57 -15.17
N TYR A 7 18.76 -1.77 -14.45
CA TYR A 7 18.35 -0.92 -13.32
C TYR A 7 18.68 -1.60 -12.00
N SER A 8 18.89 -0.79 -10.96
CA SER A 8 18.97 -1.27 -9.59
C SER A 8 17.68 -2.03 -9.20
N SER A 9 17.79 -2.90 -8.19
CA SER A 9 16.61 -3.59 -7.65
C SER A 9 15.54 -2.59 -7.28
N THR A 10 14.26 -2.95 -7.51
CA THR A 10 13.11 -2.15 -7.08
C THR A 10 12.93 -2.14 -5.57
N PHE A 11 13.72 -2.93 -4.83
CA PHE A 11 13.74 -2.95 -3.38
C PHE A 11 15.21 -2.92 -2.91
N ASP A 12 15.68 -1.78 -2.43
CA ASP A 12 17.02 -1.61 -1.87
C ASP A 12 16.99 -0.56 -0.75
N LEU A 13 17.00 -1.00 0.51
CA LEU A 13 17.12 -0.15 1.69
C LEU A 13 18.59 0.26 1.95
N ALA A 14 19.36 0.59 0.91
CA ALA A 14 20.72 1.08 1.09
C ALA A 14 20.75 2.35 1.95
N PRO A 15 21.85 2.60 2.71
CA PRO A 15 22.01 3.85 3.42
C PRO A 15 21.88 5.05 2.47
N GLU A 16 21.13 6.04 2.86
CA GLU A 16 21.04 7.27 2.10
C GLU A 16 22.33 8.09 2.29
N THR A 17 22.91 8.51 1.19
CA THR A 17 24.13 9.34 1.20
C THR A 17 23.82 10.83 1.37
N SER A 18 22.57 11.23 1.24
CA SER A 18 22.09 12.59 1.43
C SER A 18 20.84 12.60 2.31
N VAL A 19 20.80 13.48 3.29
CA VAL A 19 19.60 13.73 4.10
C VAL A 19 18.57 14.38 3.18
N PRO A 20 17.42 13.76 2.96
CA PRO A 20 16.37 14.37 2.17
C PRO A 20 15.88 15.65 2.84
N ALA A 21 15.34 16.59 2.07
CA ALA A 21 14.59 17.69 2.61
C ALA A 21 13.49 17.19 3.56
N LEU A 22 13.07 18.01 4.52
CA LEU A 22 11.98 17.67 5.46
C LEU A 22 10.71 17.36 4.67
N TYR A 23 10.28 16.11 4.72
CA TYR A 23 8.97 15.71 4.25
C TYR A 23 7.98 15.71 5.40
N GLU A 24 6.70 15.80 5.08
CA GLU A 24 5.60 15.75 6.07
C GLU A 24 5.56 14.42 6.84
N GLY A 25 6.25 13.39 6.36
CA GLY A 25 6.31 12.06 6.96
C GLY A 25 7.30 11.14 6.25
N PRO A 26 7.42 9.90 6.73
CA PRO A 26 8.28 8.90 6.11
C PRO A 26 7.93 8.69 4.63
N ILE A 27 8.94 8.49 3.78
CA ILE A 27 8.74 8.26 2.35
C ILE A 27 8.18 6.86 2.12
N ALA A 28 7.01 6.77 1.49
CA ALA A 28 6.31 5.50 1.25
C ALA A 28 7.00 4.58 0.22
N TRP A 29 8.07 5.04 -0.46
CA TRP A 29 8.78 4.32 -1.51
C TRP A 29 10.32 4.32 -1.30
N ALA A 30 10.75 4.42 -0.05
CA ALA A 30 12.18 4.48 0.29
C ALA A 30 12.96 3.27 -0.22
N ALA A 31 12.37 2.07 -0.17
CA ALA A 31 13.00 0.86 -0.70
C ALA A 31 13.22 0.91 -2.23
N SER A 32 12.43 1.69 -2.95
CA SER A 32 12.55 1.87 -4.40
C SER A 32 13.41 3.09 -4.79
N ARG A 33 13.98 3.81 -3.84
CA ARG A 33 14.71 5.06 -4.07
C ARG A 33 15.81 4.91 -5.14
N ARG A 34 16.65 3.92 -4.99
CA ARG A 34 17.76 3.70 -5.91
C ARG A 34 17.31 3.38 -7.34
N TYR A 35 16.26 2.58 -7.48
CA TYR A 35 15.63 2.34 -8.77
C TYR A 35 15.07 3.63 -9.39
N LEU A 36 14.45 4.49 -8.59
CA LEU A 36 13.92 5.77 -9.05
C LEU A 36 15.02 6.77 -9.41
N ASP A 37 16.14 6.76 -8.70
CA ASP A 37 17.35 7.56 -9.06
C ASP A 37 17.90 7.14 -10.43
N ASP A 38 18.05 5.83 -10.68
CA ASP A 38 18.47 5.30 -11.98
C ASP A 38 17.49 5.66 -13.08
N LEU A 39 16.19 5.58 -12.79
CA LEU A 39 15.13 5.95 -13.72
C LEU A 39 15.17 7.45 -14.05
N ALA A 40 15.32 8.32 -13.04
CA ALA A 40 15.46 9.76 -13.24
C ALA A 40 16.66 10.10 -14.12
N LEU A 41 17.80 9.46 -13.88
CA LEU A 41 18.99 9.60 -14.73
C LEU A 41 18.75 9.14 -16.18
N ALA A 42 18.01 8.04 -16.37
CA ALA A 42 17.68 7.54 -17.71
C ALA A 42 16.72 8.49 -18.46
N ILE A 43 15.74 9.07 -17.77
CA ILE A 43 14.82 10.06 -18.32
C ILE A 43 15.61 11.30 -18.76
N ALA A 44 16.43 11.86 -17.87
CA ALA A 44 17.25 13.03 -18.18
C ALA A 44 18.20 12.78 -19.39
N LYS A 45 18.84 11.60 -19.46
CA LYS A 45 19.69 11.20 -20.60
C LYS A 45 18.91 11.07 -21.92
N SER A 46 17.63 10.78 -21.87
CA SER A 46 16.77 10.73 -23.08
C SER A 46 16.36 12.11 -23.59
N GLY A 47 16.67 13.17 -22.84
CA GLY A 47 16.24 14.55 -23.14
C GLY A 47 14.76 14.82 -22.79
N SER A 48 14.10 13.90 -22.08
CA SER A 48 12.73 14.12 -21.60
C SER A 48 12.75 14.84 -20.24
N ASN A 49 11.76 15.69 -20.03
CA ASN A 49 11.46 16.32 -18.74
C ASN A 49 10.09 15.90 -18.19
N LEU A 50 9.45 14.89 -18.79
CA LEU A 50 8.14 14.39 -18.41
C LEU A 50 8.18 12.87 -18.30
N HIS A 51 7.61 12.33 -17.22
CA HIS A 51 7.45 10.89 -17.03
C HIS A 51 6.04 10.53 -16.56
N PHE A 52 5.40 9.61 -17.26
CA PHE A 52 4.10 9.07 -16.87
C PHE A 52 4.26 7.80 -16.05
N MET A 53 3.66 7.78 -14.86
CA MET A 53 3.61 6.65 -13.96
C MET A 53 2.26 5.92 -14.04
N GLY A 54 2.27 4.63 -13.71
CA GLY A 54 1.07 3.79 -13.66
C GLY A 54 0.30 3.84 -12.33
N LEU A 55 0.63 4.77 -11.42
CA LEU A 55 -0.06 4.92 -10.14
C LEU A 55 -1.56 5.09 -10.34
N GLY A 56 -2.36 4.52 -9.48
CA GLY A 56 -3.82 4.54 -9.58
C GLY A 56 -4.40 3.39 -10.42
N GLY A 57 -3.57 2.71 -11.21
CA GLY A 57 -4.04 1.67 -12.13
C GLY A 57 -4.60 0.42 -11.45
N ASP A 58 -4.00 -0.01 -10.35
CA ASP A 58 -4.49 -1.16 -9.58
C ASP A 58 -5.66 -0.73 -8.68
N GLU A 59 -5.58 0.42 -8.06
CA GLU A 59 -6.60 0.96 -7.15
C GLU A 59 -7.94 1.20 -7.85
N LEU A 60 -7.90 1.64 -9.10
CA LEU A 60 -9.10 1.96 -9.87
C LEU A 60 -9.68 0.75 -10.61
N PHE A 61 -8.82 -0.11 -11.15
CA PHE A 61 -9.23 -1.08 -12.18
C PHE A 61 -9.03 -2.53 -11.78
N ASP A 62 -8.40 -2.81 -10.64
CA ASP A 62 -8.18 -4.16 -10.15
C ASP A 62 -9.11 -4.54 -8.99
N TYR A 63 -8.98 -5.79 -8.55
CA TYR A 63 -9.68 -6.31 -7.40
C TYR A 63 -9.22 -5.64 -6.09
N MET A 64 -10.18 -5.04 -5.40
CA MET A 64 -10.03 -4.54 -4.03
C MET A 64 -10.80 -5.44 -3.06
N PRO A 65 -10.40 -5.55 -1.78
CA PRO A 65 -11.12 -6.40 -0.82
C PRO A 65 -12.62 -6.09 -0.74
N GLY A 66 -13.03 -4.82 -0.76
CA GLY A 66 -14.43 -4.38 -0.75
C GLY A 66 -15.27 -4.84 -1.94
N THR A 67 -14.63 -5.31 -3.03
CA THR A 67 -15.32 -5.76 -4.26
C THR A 67 -16.38 -6.84 -3.99
N VAL A 68 -16.10 -7.79 -3.09
CA VAL A 68 -17.02 -8.91 -2.79
C VAL A 68 -18.37 -8.39 -2.27
N ARG A 69 -18.32 -7.45 -1.33
CA ARG A 69 -19.54 -6.86 -0.74
C ARG A 69 -20.29 -5.99 -1.75
N SER A 70 -19.59 -5.12 -2.45
CA SER A 70 -20.19 -4.22 -3.44
C SER A 70 -20.86 -4.99 -4.58
N LEU A 71 -20.23 -6.07 -5.05
CA LEU A 71 -20.84 -6.98 -6.04
C LEU A 71 -22.04 -7.72 -5.50
N TRP A 72 -22.02 -8.15 -4.23
CA TRP A 72 -23.18 -8.78 -3.61
C TRP A 72 -24.39 -7.84 -3.59
N LEU A 73 -24.18 -6.58 -3.27
CA LEU A 73 -25.22 -5.55 -3.28
C LEU A 73 -25.76 -5.27 -4.70
N GLU A 74 -24.90 -5.38 -5.72
CA GLU A 74 -25.26 -5.19 -7.12
C GLU A 74 -25.92 -6.43 -7.73
N SER A 75 -25.34 -7.62 -7.52
CA SER A 75 -25.76 -8.88 -8.13
C SER A 75 -25.18 -10.09 -7.39
N ALA A 76 -25.99 -10.76 -6.56
CA ALA A 76 -25.55 -11.95 -5.84
C ALA A 76 -25.00 -13.07 -6.75
N PRO A 77 -25.56 -13.38 -7.95
CA PRO A 77 -24.98 -14.38 -8.85
C PRO A 77 -23.57 -14.04 -9.31
N ARG A 78 -23.30 -12.76 -9.63
CA ARG A 78 -21.94 -12.31 -10.02
C ARG A 78 -20.97 -12.37 -8.85
N ALA A 79 -21.41 -11.99 -7.64
CA ALA A 79 -20.61 -12.13 -6.44
C ALA A 79 -20.21 -13.58 -6.16
N LEU A 80 -21.13 -14.55 -6.34
CA LEU A 80 -20.83 -15.97 -6.21
C LEU A 80 -19.80 -16.47 -7.24
N GLY A 81 -19.85 -15.96 -8.48
CA GLY A 81 -18.84 -16.24 -9.50
C GLY A 81 -17.44 -15.81 -9.06
N ILE A 82 -17.34 -14.60 -8.51
CA ILE A 82 -16.08 -14.05 -8.00
C ILE A 82 -15.60 -14.79 -6.74
N ILE A 83 -16.49 -15.13 -5.84
CA ILE A 83 -16.15 -15.95 -4.66
C ILE A 83 -15.50 -17.27 -5.10
N ARG A 84 -16.06 -17.96 -6.10
CA ARG A 84 -15.47 -19.18 -6.65
C ARG A 84 -14.09 -18.94 -7.26
N HIS A 85 -13.94 -17.87 -8.03
CA HIS A 85 -12.64 -17.49 -8.60
C HIS A 85 -11.60 -17.23 -7.51
N LEU A 86 -11.92 -16.45 -6.47
CA LEU A 86 -11.01 -16.16 -5.36
C LEU A 86 -10.65 -17.39 -4.52
N GLN A 87 -11.57 -18.37 -4.42
CA GLN A 87 -11.28 -19.63 -3.78
C GLN A 87 -10.20 -20.42 -4.52
N THR A 88 -10.26 -20.44 -5.85
CA THR A 88 -9.31 -21.20 -6.68
C THR A 88 -8.00 -20.46 -6.90
N SER A 89 -8.05 -19.16 -7.20
CA SER A 89 -6.88 -18.36 -7.57
C SER A 89 -6.07 -17.88 -6.36
N ARG A 90 -6.75 -17.50 -5.27
CA ARG A 90 -6.10 -16.94 -4.06
C ARG A 90 -6.21 -17.85 -2.83
N ARG A 91 -6.76 -19.05 -2.97
CA ARG A 91 -6.95 -20.06 -1.90
C ARG A 91 -7.70 -19.53 -0.67
N ILE A 92 -8.58 -18.54 -0.84
CA ILE A 92 -9.36 -17.97 0.24
C ILE A 92 -10.56 -18.88 0.52
N LYS A 93 -10.85 -19.15 1.79
CA LYS A 93 -11.99 -20.00 2.17
C LYS A 93 -13.31 -19.35 1.74
N GLY A 94 -14.15 -20.06 0.98
CA GLY A 94 -15.41 -19.54 0.45
C GLY A 94 -16.38 -19.06 1.53
N ARG A 95 -16.40 -19.73 2.69
CA ARG A 95 -17.19 -19.29 3.87
C ARG A 95 -16.78 -17.91 4.36
N THR A 96 -15.50 -17.56 4.30
CA THR A 96 -14.98 -16.23 4.66
C THR A 96 -15.51 -15.16 3.72
N LEU A 97 -15.41 -15.41 2.41
CA LEU A 97 -15.90 -14.50 1.38
C LEU A 97 -17.43 -14.35 1.41
N LEU A 98 -18.15 -15.46 1.62
CA LEU A 98 -19.61 -15.41 1.75
C LEU A 98 -20.04 -14.63 2.99
N ARG A 99 -19.36 -14.82 4.13
CA ARG A 99 -19.62 -14.02 5.34
C ARG A 99 -19.38 -12.54 5.07
N ALA A 100 -18.28 -12.18 4.40
CA ALA A 100 -18.00 -10.82 4.00
C ALA A 100 -19.05 -10.22 3.06
N ALA A 101 -19.52 -11.01 2.08
CA ALA A 101 -20.59 -10.61 1.16
C ALA A 101 -21.91 -10.31 1.87
N LEU A 102 -22.26 -11.14 2.85
CA LEU A 102 -23.54 -11.03 3.59
C LEU A 102 -23.50 -10.01 4.73
N ARG A 103 -22.31 -9.64 5.19
CA ARG A 103 -22.16 -8.73 6.32
C ARG A 103 -22.67 -7.33 5.97
N GLY A 104 -23.64 -6.87 6.75
CA GLY A 104 -24.36 -5.61 6.53
C GLY A 104 -23.84 -4.42 7.36
N ASP A 105 -22.67 -4.54 7.98
CA ASP A 105 -22.15 -3.50 8.86
C ASP A 105 -21.97 -2.17 8.11
N SER A 106 -22.29 -1.08 8.80
CA SER A 106 -21.98 0.26 8.36
C SER A 106 -20.46 0.56 8.51
N TYR A 107 -20.00 1.65 7.93
CA TYR A 107 -18.64 2.16 8.12
C TYR A 107 -18.32 2.35 9.61
N GLN A 108 -19.20 3.01 10.35
CA GLN A 108 -19.06 3.23 11.79
C GLN A 108 -18.96 1.90 12.57
N GLN A 109 -19.88 0.96 12.34
CA GLN A 109 -19.85 -0.35 13.02
C GLN A 109 -18.58 -1.13 12.73
N THR A 110 -18.02 -0.95 11.52
CA THR A 110 -16.72 -1.55 11.16
C THR A 110 -15.58 -0.94 11.97
N LEU A 111 -15.53 0.40 12.08
CA LEU A 111 -14.51 1.10 12.89
C LEU A 111 -14.59 0.71 14.37
N GLU A 112 -15.79 0.67 14.95
CA GLU A 112 -16.02 0.27 16.33
C GLU A 112 -15.53 -1.16 16.59
N ARG A 113 -15.80 -2.09 15.67
CA ARG A 113 -15.37 -3.49 15.79
C ARG A 113 -13.85 -3.63 15.67
N VAL A 114 -13.22 -2.92 14.74
CA VAL A 114 -11.76 -2.94 14.60
C VAL A 114 -11.11 -2.35 15.85
N SER A 115 -11.63 -1.23 16.37
CA SER A 115 -11.16 -0.62 17.62
C SER A 115 -11.24 -1.60 18.81
N LEU A 116 -12.39 -2.26 18.95
CA LEU A 116 -12.59 -3.24 20.03
C LEU A 116 -11.63 -4.43 19.91
N ALA A 117 -11.41 -4.94 18.70
CA ALA A 117 -10.46 -6.04 18.48
C ALA A 117 -9.02 -5.64 18.85
N MET A 118 -8.61 -4.41 18.54
CA MET A 118 -7.30 -3.86 18.91
C MET A 118 -7.14 -3.75 20.44
N GLN A 119 -8.16 -3.20 21.12
CA GLN A 119 -8.17 -3.05 22.58
C GLN A 119 -8.09 -4.41 23.30
N GLN A 120 -8.85 -5.39 22.81
CA GLN A 120 -8.92 -6.73 23.40
C GLN A 120 -7.75 -7.63 22.97
N ARG A 121 -6.86 -7.17 22.10
CA ARG A 121 -5.79 -7.97 21.49
C ARG A 121 -6.32 -9.27 20.87
N THR A 122 -7.53 -9.24 20.34
CA THR A 122 -8.15 -10.40 19.70
C THR A 122 -7.86 -10.43 18.22
N LYS A 123 -7.69 -11.63 17.67
CA LYS A 123 -7.51 -11.79 16.22
C LYS A 123 -8.81 -11.40 15.51
N ALA A 124 -8.72 -10.51 14.54
CA ALA A 124 -9.85 -10.12 13.70
C ALA A 124 -10.41 -11.33 12.92
N ASP A 125 -11.73 -11.34 12.68
CA ASP A 125 -12.33 -12.34 11.80
C ASP A 125 -11.76 -12.17 10.37
N ALA A 126 -11.42 -13.28 9.73
CA ALA A 126 -10.83 -13.23 8.39
C ALA A 126 -11.73 -12.53 7.34
N SER A 127 -13.05 -12.45 7.59
CA SER A 127 -13.99 -11.73 6.73
C SER A 127 -13.90 -10.21 6.89
N ASP A 128 -13.33 -9.70 7.98
CA ASP A 128 -13.18 -8.26 8.23
C ASP A 128 -12.25 -7.61 7.20
N ARG A 129 -11.30 -8.37 6.64
CA ARG A 129 -10.43 -7.90 5.55
C ARG A 129 -11.19 -7.39 4.32
N TYR A 130 -12.43 -7.86 4.14
CA TYR A 130 -13.29 -7.55 2.98
C TYR A 130 -14.41 -6.56 3.32
N SER A 131 -14.32 -5.88 4.46
CA SER A 131 -15.29 -4.89 4.92
C SER A 131 -14.85 -3.45 4.55
N TRP A 132 -15.49 -2.44 5.13
CA TRP A 132 -15.19 -1.03 4.90
C TRP A 132 -13.74 -0.67 5.25
N VAL A 133 -13.26 -1.15 6.39
CA VAL A 133 -11.91 -0.91 6.90
C VAL A 133 -11.28 -2.28 7.14
N PRO A 134 -10.12 -2.56 6.53
CA PRO A 134 -9.38 -3.78 6.83
C PRO A 134 -8.99 -3.85 8.31
N PRO A 135 -8.89 -5.03 8.92
CA PRO A 135 -8.39 -5.15 10.28
C PRO A 135 -6.96 -4.64 10.36
N MET A 136 -6.68 -3.88 11.40
CA MET A 136 -5.34 -3.40 11.70
C MET A 136 -4.73 -4.29 12.78
N GLU A 137 -3.58 -4.87 12.49
CA GLU A 137 -2.77 -5.59 13.47
C GLU A 137 -1.60 -4.69 13.86
N ILE A 138 -1.47 -4.41 15.17
CA ILE A 138 -0.31 -3.66 15.66
C ILE A 138 0.86 -4.65 15.72
N PRO A 139 1.96 -4.40 15.00
CA PRO A 139 3.10 -5.30 14.98
C PRO A 139 3.67 -5.57 16.37
N HIS A 140 4.28 -6.75 16.53
CA HIS A 140 4.80 -7.21 17.83
C HIS A 140 6.00 -6.39 18.34
N TRP A 141 6.66 -5.66 17.46
CA TRP A 141 7.79 -4.80 17.79
C TRP A 141 7.39 -3.42 18.37
N PHE A 142 6.10 -3.09 18.42
CA PHE A 142 5.65 -1.94 19.19
C PHE A 142 5.81 -2.19 20.68
N SER A 143 6.25 -1.17 21.43
CA SER A 143 6.22 -1.17 22.89
C SER A 143 4.77 -1.18 23.42
N ASP A 144 4.57 -1.40 24.71
CA ASP A 144 3.23 -1.27 25.29
C ASP A 144 2.72 0.17 25.23
N GLU A 145 3.59 1.17 25.39
CA GLU A 145 3.30 2.60 25.23
C GLU A 145 2.93 2.94 23.79
N GLY A 146 3.74 2.52 22.84
CA GLY A 146 3.45 2.75 21.42
C GLY A 146 2.14 2.09 20.98
N ARG A 147 1.89 0.88 21.47
CA ARG A 147 0.61 0.17 21.25
C ARG A 147 -0.56 0.95 21.85
N ALA A 148 -0.42 1.46 23.08
CA ALA A 148 -1.47 2.25 23.73
C ALA A 148 -1.80 3.52 22.92
N LEU A 149 -0.80 4.22 22.40
CA LEU A 149 -0.99 5.41 21.54
C LEU A 149 -1.77 5.08 20.25
N VAL A 150 -1.44 3.97 19.58
CA VAL A 150 -2.15 3.54 18.36
C VAL A 150 -3.61 3.21 18.69
N ILE A 151 -3.85 2.45 19.79
CA ILE A 151 -5.20 2.10 20.23
C ILE A 151 -6.00 3.35 20.61
N GLU A 152 -5.43 4.27 21.35
CA GLU A 152 -6.08 5.54 21.74
C GLU A 152 -6.48 6.35 20.51
N LYS A 153 -5.55 6.54 19.57
CA LYS A 153 -5.80 7.28 18.34
C LYS A 153 -6.93 6.65 17.52
N PHE A 154 -6.89 5.33 17.34
CA PHE A 154 -7.91 4.63 16.57
C PHE A 154 -9.27 4.63 17.30
N SER A 155 -9.27 4.47 18.63
CA SER A 155 -10.49 4.54 19.45
C SER A 155 -11.15 5.90 19.39
N THR A 156 -10.38 6.97 19.36
CA THR A 156 -10.89 8.33 19.17
C THR A 156 -11.58 8.50 17.82
N ILE A 157 -10.97 7.96 16.74
CA ILE A 157 -11.59 7.96 15.40
C ILE A 157 -12.86 7.12 15.38
N ALA A 158 -12.86 5.97 16.03
CA ALA A 158 -14.03 5.08 16.09
C ALA A 158 -15.19 5.67 16.91
N ALA A 159 -14.88 6.44 17.97
CA ALA A 159 -15.90 7.12 18.79
C ALA A 159 -16.52 8.33 18.05
N HIS A 160 -15.78 8.99 17.16
CA HIS A 160 -16.23 10.14 16.40
C HIS A 160 -15.90 9.92 14.91
N PRO A 161 -16.54 8.93 14.26
CA PRO A 161 -16.16 8.53 12.92
C PRO A 161 -16.48 9.66 11.93
N PRO A 162 -15.55 9.95 11.00
CA PRO A 162 -15.85 10.81 9.88
C PRO A 162 -16.94 10.16 9.00
N ALA A 163 -17.64 10.97 8.23
CA ALA A 163 -18.52 10.42 7.21
C ALA A 163 -17.70 9.58 6.21
N PRO A 164 -18.21 8.42 5.75
CA PRO A 164 -17.53 7.64 4.74
C PRO A 164 -17.41 8.45 3.45
N LEU A 165 -16.27 8.30 2.76
CA LEU A 165 -16.00 8.96 1.48
C LEU A 165 -16.75 8.29 0.32
N GLY A 166 -17.00 6.98 0.45
CA GLY A 166 -17.71 6.16 -0.53
C GLY A 166 -19.05 5.66 -0.02
N ASN A 167 -19.95 5.30 -0.93
CA ASN A 167 -21.28 4.76 -0.61
C ASN A 167 -21.26 3.26 -0.27
N ASP A 168 -20.16 2.57 -0.52
CA ASP A 168 -19.94 1.15 -0.29
C ASP A 168 -18.45 0.86 -0.02
N PRO A 169 -18.09 -0.34 0.47
CA PRO A 169 -16.71 -0.67 0.81
C PRO A 169 -15.72 -0.52 -0.36
N LEU A 170 -16.12 -0.84 -1.59
CA LEU A 170 -15.25 -0.71 -2.76
C LEU A 170 -14.96 0.77 -3.07
N ALA A 171 -15.98 1.62 -3.06
CA ALA A 171 -15.82 3.05 -3.29
C ALA A 171 -14.95 3.69 -2.20
N GLN A 172 -15.19 3.35 -0.93
CA GLN A 172 -14.38 3.83 0.20
C GLN A 172 -12.90 3.48 0.01
N GLN A 173 -12.60 2.21 -0.17
CA GLN A 173 -11.22 1.73 -0.33
C GLN A 173 -10.55 2.32 -1.58
N THR A 174 -11.29 2.49 -2.67
CA THR A 174 -10.79 3.12 -3.89
C THR A 174 -10.37 4.57 -3.63
N ILE A 175 -11.22 5.36 -2.97
CA ILE A 175 -10.91 6.77 -2.68
C ILE A 175 -9.71 6.88 -1.73
N GLU A 176 -9.68 6.08 -0.66
CA GLU A 176 -8.55 6.06 0.29
C GLU A 176 -7.24 5.70 -0.42
N SER A 177 -7.24 4.66 -1.25
CA SER A 177 -6.05 4.23 -1.97
C SER A 177 -5.56 5.27 -2.99
N ILE A 178 -6.46 5.93 -3.71
CA ILE A 178 -6.08 7.01 -4.65
C ILE A 178 -5.56 8.23 -3.89
N THR A 179 -6.13 8.55 -2.73
CA THR A 179 -5.63 9.62 -1.87
C THR A 179 -4.20 9.32 -1.40
N PHE A 180 -3.93 8.07 -1.00
CA PHE A 180 -2.58 7.63 -0.65
C PHE A 180 -1.61 7.75 -1.85
N GLN A 181 -2.00 7.27 -3.03
CA GLN A 181 -1.17 7.38 -4.24
C GLN A 181 -0.89 8.84 -4.64
N GLY A 182 -1.85 9.74 -4.42
CA GLY A 182 -1.63 11.19 -4.60
C GLY A 182 -0.56 11.74 -3.66
N GLY A 183 -0.54 11.29 -2.40
CA GLY A 183 0.52 11.61 -1.43
C GLY A 183 1.89 11.08 -1.88
N VAL A 184 1.94 9.84 -2.36
CA VAL A 184 3.17 9.23 -2.92
C VAL A 184 3.70 10.03 -4.10
N LEU A 185 2.84 10.41 -5.04
CA LEU A 185 3.21 11.21 -6.21
C LEU A 185 3.76 12.59 -5.79
N ARG A 186 3.13 13.24 -4.81
CA ARG A 186 3.59 14.52 -4.28
C ARG A 186 4.98 14.40 -3.65
N GLN A 187 5.21 13.42 -2.78
CA GLN A 187 6.52 13.15 -2.20
C GLN A 187 7.58 12.90 -3.28
N LEU A 188 7.24 12.10 -4.30
CA LEU A 188 8.13 11.81 -5.42
C LEU A 188 8.50 13.09 -6.18
N SER A 189 7.52 13.92 -6.51
CA SER A 189 7.72 15.17 -7.23
C SER A 189 8.59 16.15 -6.44
N GLU A 190 8.42 16.23 -5.13
CA GLU A 190 9.25 17.06 -4.23
C GLU A 190 10.70 16.57 -4.18
N VAL A 191 10.90 15.24 -4.01
CA VAL A 191 12.25 14.64 -3.97
C VAL A 191 13.02 14.87 -5.26
N TYR A 192 12.36 14.75 -6.40
CA TYR A 192 12.98 14.88 -7.70
C TYR A 192 12.82 16.25 -8.35
N ALA A 193 12.34 17.27 -7.62
CA ALA A 193 12.16 18.64 -8.14
C ALA A 193 13.45 19.20 -8.76
N ALA A 194 14.61 18.95 -8.13
CA ALA A 194 15.90 19.40 -8.63
C ALA A 194 16.35 18.72 -9.94
N SER A 195 15.79 17.57 -10.29
CA SER A 195 16.09 16.87 -11.55
C SER A 195 15.39 17.50 -12.77
N GLY A 196 14.42 18.40 -12.55
CA GLY A 196 13.63 19.03 -13.60
C GLY A 196 12.66 18.08 -14.30
N ILE A 197 12.39 16.90 -13.72
CA ILE A 197 11.46 15.90 -14.27
C ILE A 197 10.09 16.14 -13.66
N ASP A 198 9.10 16.31 -14.52
CA ASP A 198 7.68 16.37 -14.16
C ASP A 198 7.11 14.93 -14.09
N TRP A 199 6.82 14.46 -12.88
CA TRP A 199 6.25 13.14 -12.62
C TRP A 199 4.73 13.24 -12.64
N GLN A 200 4.10 12.57 -13.58
CA GLN A 200 2.66 12.60 -13.79
C GLN A 200 2.04 11.20 -13.63
N ALA A 201 0.90 11.13 -12.96
CA ALA A 201 0.11 9.90 -12.81
C ALA A 201 -1.32 10.13 -13.33
N PRO A 202 -1.57 10.07 -14.64
CA PRO A 202 -2.87 10.41 -15.22
C PRO A 202 -4.04 9.61 -14.67
N LEU A 203 -3.81 8.39 -14.18
CA LEU A 203 -4.88 7.56 -13.60
C LEU A 203 -5.29 8.03 -12.19
N THR A 204 -4.52 8.90 -11.54
CA THR A 204 -4.92 9.52 -10.26
C THR A 204 -5.73 10.80 -10.43
N ASP A 205 -5.99 11.22 -11.67
CA ASP A 205 -6.79 12.40 -11.97
C ASP A 205 -8.22 12.25 -11.41
N ILE A 206 -8.76 13.36 -10.87
CA ILE A 206 -10.09 13.37 -10.24
C ILE A 206 -11.22 13.02 -11.22
N GLU A 207 -11.09 13.35 -12.51
CA GLU A 207 -12.11 13.00 -13.50
C GLU A 207 -12.08 11.51 -13.83
N VAL A 208 -10.90 10.86 -13.82
CA VAL A 208 -10.77 9.42 -13.96
C VAL A 208 -11.40 8.72 -12.74
N LEU A 209 -11.07 9.18 -11.53
CA LEU A 209 -11.68 8.66 -10.30
C LEU A 209 -13.22 8.79 -10.33
N ARG A 210 -13.74 9.96 -10.69
CA ARG A 210 -15.19 10.19 -10.80
C ARG A 210 -15.86 9.27 -11.81
N ALA A 211 -15.23 9.05 -12.96
CA ALA A 211 -15.74 8.14 -13.98
C ALA A 211 -15.79 6.68 -13.48
N VAL A 212 -14.73 6.25 -12.81
CA VAL A 212 -14.65 4.90 -12.21
C VAL A 212 -15.69 4.72 -11.11
N LEU A 213 -15.87 5.68 -10.20
CA LEU A 213 -16.85 5.61 -9.12
C LEU A 213 -18.30 5.60 -9.61
N ARG A 214 -18.58 6.14 -10.81
CA ARG A 214 -19.90 6.04 -11.46
C ARG A 214 -20.13 4.69 -12.14
N SER A 215 -19.09 3.90 -12.36
CA SER A 215 -19.22 2.59 -12.97
C SER A 215 -19.70 1.54 -11.95
N ARG A 216 -20.35 0.50 -12.46
CA ARG A 216 -20.78 -0.64 -11.62
C ARG A 216 -19.57 -1.45 -11.15
N ALA A 217 -19.63 -2.01 -9.94
CA ALA A 217 -18.60 -2.91 -9.43
C ALA A 217 -18.33 -4.10 -10.39
N SER A 218 -19.37 -4.61 -11.05
CA SER A 218 -19.26 -5.69 -12.03
C SER A 218 -18.55 -5.30 -13.34
N ALA A 219 -18.40 -4.03 -13.65
CA ALA A 219 -17.61 -3.56 -14.79
C ALA A 219 -16.13 -3.46 -14.45
N ARG A 220 -15.79 -3.29 -13.17
CA ARG A 220 -14.40 -3.11 -12.70
C ARG A 220 -13.66 -4.43 -12.52
N PHE A 221 -14.37 -5.52 -12.29
CA PHE A 221 -13.75 -6.81 -12.00
C PHE A 221 -14.38 -7.94 -12.83
N HIS A 222 -13.51 -8.77 -13.43
CA HIS A 222 -13.87 -10.02 -14.12
C HIS A 222 -12.87 -11.12 -13.76
N PRO A 223 -13.31 -12.38 -13.52
CA PRO A 223 -12.41 -13.46 -13.13
C PRO A 223 -11.28 -13.74 -14.14
N ASP A 224 -11.57 -13.63 -15.42
CA ASP A 224 -10.69 -14.05 -16.51
C ASP A 224 -10.02 -12.89 -17.25
N ASN A 225 -10.38 -11.64 -16.92
CA ASN A 225 -9.86 -10.44 -17.57
C ASN A 225 -9.17 -9.53 -16.58
N ASP A 226 -7.95 -9.14 -16.87
CA ASP A 226 -7.25 -8.13 -16.10
C ASP A 226 -7.79 -6.74 -16.45
N LYS A 227 -8.14 -5.94 -15.43
CA LYS A 227 -8.61 -4.55 -15.56
C LYS A 227 -9.69 -4.33 -16.65
N PRO A 228 -10.83 -5.05 -16.61
CA PRO A 228 -11.79 -5.09 -17.71
C PRO A 228 -12.37 -3.71 -18.08
N LEU A 229 -12.57 -2.83 -17.11
CA LEU A 229 -13.05 -1.47 -17.34
C LEU A 229 -12.03 -0.64 -18.11
N LEU A 230 -10.74 -0.74 -17.76
CA LEU A 230 -9.66 -0.07 -18.47
C LEU A 230 -9.53 -0.63 -19.90
N ALA A 231 -9.59 -1.95 -20.06
CA ALA A 231 -9.57 -2.61 -21.35
C ALA A 231 -10.70 -2.11 -22.26
N ALA A 232 -11.92 -1.98 -21.72
CA ALA A 232 -13.06 -1.43 -22.46
C ALA A 232 -12.88 0.04 -22.82
N ALA A 233 -12.30 0.86 -21.96
CA ALA A 233 -12.06 2.27 -22.21
C ALA A 233 -11.00 2.51 -23.30
N VAL A 234 -9.94 1.69 -23.31
CA VAL A 234 -8.87 1.78 -24.33
C VAL A 234 -9.31 1.20 -25.67
N GLY A 235 -10.21 0.21 -25.66
CA GLY A 235 -10.77 -0.39 -26.87
C GLY A 235 -9.70 -0.92 -27.82
N SER A 236 -9.78 -0.55 -29.11
CA SER A 236 -8.85 -0.99 -30.16
C SER A 236 -7.47 -0.30 -30.13
N ALA A 237 -7.27 0.68 -29.25
CA ALA A 237 -5.98 1.36 -29.12
C ALA A 237 -4.90 0.47 -28.45
N ALA A 238 -5.30 -0.60 -27.74
CA ALA A 238 -4.39 -1.61 -27.23
C ALA A 238 -4.60 -2.95 -27.94
N PRO A 239 -3.52 -3.75 -28.15
CA PRO A 239 -3.65 -5.10 -28.68
C PRO A 239 -4.60 -5.95 -27.83
N HIS A 240 -5.46 -6.76 -28.46
CA HIS A 240 -6.43 -7.62 -27.79
C HIS A 240 -5.82 -8.48 -26.66
N ASP A 241 -4.61 -9.00 -26.89
CA ASP A 241 -3.90 -9.83 -25.95
C ASP A 241 -3.26 -9.07 -24.77
N PHE A 242 -3.29 -7.73 -24.82
CA PHE A 242 -2.61 -6.90 -23.81
C PHE A 242 -3.17 -7.12 -22.39
N TYR A 243 -4.49 -7.29 -22.28
CA TYR A 243 -5.17 -7.52 -20.99
C TYR A 243 -5.47 -9.00 -20.71
N HIS A 244 -5.38 -9.90 -21.70
CA HIS A 244 -5.75 -11.31 -21.56
C HIS A 244 -4.58 -12.25 -21.21
N LYS A 245 -3.33 -11.87 -21.47
CA LYS A 245 -2.15 -12.75 -21.33
C LYS A 245 -1.19 -12.37 -20.21
N ARG A 246 -1.50 -11.39 -19.38
CA ARG A 246 -0.56 -10.94 -18.37
C ARG A 246 -0.42 -11.95 -17.23
N ARG A 247 0.76 -12.55 -17.12
CA ARG A 247 1.28 -12.98 -15.83
C ARG A 247 1.80 -11.73 -15.12
N ARG A 248 1.24 -11.40 -13.97
CA ARG A 248 1.82 -10.36 -13.09
C ARG A 248 3.23 -10.80 -12.72
N GLY A 249 4.19 -9.90 -12.78
CA GLY A 249 5.50 -10.13 -12.22
C GLY A 249 5.37 -10.36 -10.71
N ASP A 250 6.03 -11.37 -10.20
CA ASP A 250 6.19 -11.59 -8.77
C ASP A 250 7.64 -11.20 -8.42
N PHE A 251 7.77 -10.10 -7.69
CA PHE A 251 9.07 -9.58 -7.26
C PHE A 251 9.44 -10.01 -5.84
N THR A 252 8.62 -10.82 -5.18
CA THR A 252 8.82 -11.26 -3.79
C THR A 252 10.19 -11.88 -3.58
N THR A 253 10.64 -12.74 -4.49
CA THR A 253 11.97 -13.36 -4.42
C THR A 253 13.09 -12.32 -4.48
N ASP A 254 12.99 -11.34 -5.38
CA ASP A 254 14.01 -10.29 -5.53
C ASP A 254 14.10 -9.43 -4.28
N VAL A 255 12.93 -9.09 -3.71
CA VAL A 255 12.84 -8.32 -2.45
C VAL A 255 13.51 -9.06 -1.30
N HIS A 256 13.26 -10.36 -1.14
CA HIS A 256 13.93 -11.19 -0.11
C HIS A 256 15.43 -11.29 -0.31
N VAL A 257 15.89 -11.45 -1.55
CA VAL A 257 17.33 -11.53 -1.88
C VAL A 257 18.01 -10.21 -1.55
N GLU A 258 17.46 -9.08 -1.93
CA GLU A 258 18.04 -7.77 -1.65
C GLU A 258 18.02 -7.44 -0.16
N HIS A 259 16.91 -7.72 0.54
CA HIS A 259 16.88 -7.60 2.00
C HIS A 259 17.97 -8.46 2.65
N GLY A 260 18.13 -9.71 2.23
CA GLY A 260 19.16 -10.62 2.75
C GLY A 260 20.58 -10.05 2.65
N LYS A 261 20.88 -9.31 1.60
CA LYS A 261 22.18 -8.61 1.42
C LYS A 261 22.35 -7.45 2.41
N ARG A 262 21.29 -6.81 2.83
CA ARG A 262 21.29 -5.58 3.65
C ARG A 262 21.01 -5.81 5.13
N ARG A 263 20.38 -6.91 5.51
CA ARG A 263 19.85 -7.14 6.87
C ARG A 263 20.84 -6.85 8.01
N ARG A 264 22.13 -7.16 7.81
CA ARG A 264 23.14 -6.89 8.83
C ARG A 264 23.42 -5.40 8.97
N ALA A 265 23.57 -4.70 7.85
CA ALA A 265 23.81 -3.25 7.86
C ALA A 265 22.60 -2.51 8.47
N LEU A 266 21.36 -2.92 8.12
CA LEU A 266 20.14 -2.35 8.69
C LEU A 266 20.03 -2.61 10.20
N PHE A 267 20.39 -3.82 10.64
CA PHE A 267 20.43 -4.17 12.08
C PHE A 267 21.44 -3.29 12.83
N ASP A 268 22.62 -3.04 12.25
CA ASP A 268 23.65 -2.21 12.85
C ASP A 268 23.26 -0.71 12.82
N GLU A 269 22.59 -0.25 11.75
CA GLU A 269 22.03 1.11 11.62
C GLU A 269 21.03 1.43 12.74
N LEU A 270 20.25 0.45 13.16
CA LEU A 270 19.25 0.56 14.22
C LEU A 270 19.83 0.29 15.64
N SER A 271 21.17 0.30 15.81
CA SER A 271 21.79 0.13 17.13
C SER A 271 21.45 1.27 18.10
N GLU A 272 21.30 2.47 17.58
CA GLU A 272 20.70 3.64 18.22
C GLU A 272 19.42 3.99 17.47
N SER A 273 18.32 4.25 18.15
CA SER A 273 17.02 4.40 17.51
C SER A 273 16.18 5.51 18.14
N ALA A 274 15.86 6.52 17.33
CA ALA A 274 14.95 7.59 17.73
C ALA A 274 13.54 7.08 18.03
N LEU A 275 13.06 6.05 17.33
CA LEU A 275 11.79 5.39 17.63
C LEU A 275 11.79 4.72 19.02
N ALA A 276 12.92 4.12 19.41
CA ALA A 276 13.09 3.50 20.73
C ALA A 276 13.22 4.57 21.83
N ASP A 277 13.97 5.64 21.58
CA ASP A 277 14.13 6.77 22.51
C ASP A 277 12.80 7.49 22.79
N LEU A 278 11.91 7.53 21.81
CA LEU A 278 10.54 8.01 21.97
C LEU A 278 9.62 7.02 22.70
N GLY A 279 10.10 5.82 23.04
CA GLY A 279 9.31 4.80 23.71
C GLY A 279 8.23 4.13 22.83
N ILE A 280 8.24 4.36 21.51
CA ILE A 280 7.22 3.86 20.59
C ILE A 280 7.39 2.36 20.30
N VAL A 281 8.65 1.87 20.29
CA VAL A 281 9.00 0.52 19.91
C VAL A 281 9.77 -0.20 21.00
N ASP A 282 9.65 -1.53 21.06
CA ASP A 282 10.62 -2.38 21.75
C ASP A 282 11.86 -2.50 20.85
N HIS A 283 12.98 -1.95 21.31
CA HIS A 283 14.20 -1.85 20.53
C HIS A 283 14.73 -3.21 20.07
N ALA A 284 14.71 -4.21 20.95
CA ALA A 284 15.21 -5.54 20.62
C ALA A 284 14.29 -6.25 19.62
N ALA A 285 12.97 -6.18 19.84
CA ALA A 285 11.98 -6.80 18.97
C ALA A 285 11.97 -6.11 17.57
N MET A 286 12.10 -4.78 17.52
CA MET A 286 12.19 -4.01 16.28
C MET A 286 13.42 -4.42 15.44
N ARG A 287 14.61 -4.48 16.06
CA ARG A 287 15.84 -4.90 15.39
C ARG A 287 15.76 -6.35 14.91
N ALA A 288 15.16 -7.24 15.70
CA ALA A 288 14.92 -8.62 15.32
C ALA A 288 13.98 -8.72 14.10
N ALA A 289 12.90 -7.93 14.06
CA ALA A 289 11.96 -7.88 12.93
C ALA A 289 12.62 -7.41 11.64
N VAL A 290 13.57 -6.48 11.71
CA VAL A 290 14.35 -6.03 10.53
C VAL A 290 15.39 -7.05 10.12
N TYR A 291 16.04 -7.73 11.05
CA TYR A 291 17.08 -8.73 10.73
C TYR A 291 16.49 -10.02 10.16
N GLU A 292 15.42 -10.53 10.74
CA GLU A 292 14.71 -11.73 10.34
C GLU A 292 13.21 -11.42 10.15
N PRO A 293 12.84 -10.69 9.07
CA PRO A 293 11.44 -10.42 8.81
C PRO A 293 10.68 -11.73 8.65
N SER A 294 9.41 -11.72 9.07
CA SER A 294 8.57 -12.90 8.91
C SER A 294 8.56 -13.33 7.43
N SER A 295 8.40 -14.62 7.18
CA SER A 295 8.39 -15.20 5.83
C SER A 295 7.19 -14.77 4.97
N THR A 296 6.37 -13.86 5.46
CA THR A 296 5.27 -13.23 4.74
C THR A 296 5.72 -11.92 4.13
N ASP A 297 5.11 -11.51 3.02
CA ASP A 297 5.34 -10.20 2.39
C ASP A 297 5.20 -9.05 3.40
N LEU A 298 4.30 -9.21 4.40
CA LEU A 298 4.08 -8.23 5.46
C LEU A 298 5.35 -7.97 6.30
N GLY A 299 6.17 -9.00 6.58
CA GLY A 299 7.39 -8.81 7.37
C GLY A 299 8.44 -7.94 6.69
N LEU A 300 8.51 -7.98 5.36
CA LEU A 300 9.41 -7.10 4.59
C LEU A 300 8.89 -5.66 4.56
N PHE A 301 7.58 -5.46 4.45
CA PHE A 301 6.97 -4.13 4.59
C PHE A 301 7.17 -3.56 5.99
N ASP A 302 7.11 -4.38 7.04
CA ASP A 302 7.44 -3.94 8.40
C ASP A 302 8.87 -3.43 8.49
N ALA A 303 9.84 -4.16 7.92
CA ALA A 303 11.25 -3.74 7.89
C ALA A 303 11.44 -2.43 7.14
N GLU A 304 10.77 -2.25 5.99
CA GLU A 304 10.77 -1.01 5.23
C GLU A 304 10.21 0.16 6.04
N HIS A 305 9.04 -0.01 6.65
CA HIS A 305 8.40 1.02 7.45
C HIS A 305 9.24 1.44 8.66
N ILE A 306 9.85 0.47 9.37
CA ILE A 306 10.73 0.75 10.50
C ILE A 306 11.91 1.64 10.04
N VAL A 307 12.65 1.17 9.02
CA VAL A 307 13.85 1.87 8.54
C VAL A 307 13.50 3.26 8.01
N THR A 308 12.40 3.37 7.30
CA THR A 308 11.95 4.65 6.71
C THR A 308 11.52 5.64 7.79
N ALA A 309 10.76 5.18 8.81
CA ALA A 309 10.34 6.02 9.91
C ALA A 309 11.54 6.49 10.75
N GLU A 310 12.50 5.59 11.04
CA GLU A 310 13.72 5.89 11.77
C GLU A 310 14.56 6.96 11.05
N ARG A 311 14.79 6.79 9.74
CA ARG A 311 15.56 7.76 8.94
C ARG A 311 14.87 9.11 8.85
N TRP A 312 13.53 9.11 8.71
CA TRP A 312 12.77 10.34 8.72
C TRP A 312 12.89 11.08 10.05
N LEU A 313 12.73 10.41 11.18
CA LEU A 313 12.88 11.02 12.50
C LEU A 313 14.27 11.61 12.69
N ARG A 314 15.33 10.89 12.37
CA ARG A 314 16.71 11.42 12.43
C ARG A 314 16.90 12.66 11.56
N SER A 315 16.29 12.70 10.37
CA SER A 315 16.35 13.88 9.51
C SER A 315 15.65 15.10 10.14
N VAL A 316 14.52 14.88 10.82
CA VAL A 316 13.79 15.92 11.55
C VAL A 316 14.63 16.45 12.71
N GLU A 317 15.27 15.58 13.51
CA GLU A 317 16.13 15.98 14.63
C GLU A 317 17.32 16.81 14.17
N GLN A 318 18.00 16.40 13.09
CA GLN A 318 19.13 17.15 12.51
C GLN A 318 18.74 18.56 12.07
N ILE A 319 17.56 18.72 11.46
CA ILE A 319 17.10 20.01 10.94
C ILE A 319 16.56 20.91 12.08
N THR A 320 15.88 20.33 13.06
CA THR A 320 15.29 21.09 14.18
C THR A 320 16.28 21.39 15.30
N GLY A 321 17.50 20.83 15.26
CA GLY A 321 18.52 21.01 16.31
C GLY A 321 18.08 20.45 17.66
N ARG A 322 17.14 19.53 17.69
CA ARG A 322 16.74 18.80 18.88
C ARG A 322 17.62 17.54 18.98
N ASN A 323 18.71 17.67 19.73
CA ASN A 323 19.46 16.54 20.29
C ASN A 323 18.94 16.22 21.69
#